data_69f6e607b74dc664d4d36cdd77872666
#
_entry.id   69f6e607b74dc664d4d36cdd77872666
#
_cell.length_a   1.000
_cell.length_b   1.000
_cell.length_c   1.000
_cell.angle_alpha   90.00
_cell.angle_beta   90.00
_cell.angle_gamma   90.00
#
_symmetry.space_group_name_H-M   'P 1'
#
loop_
_entity.id
_entity.type
_entity.pdbx_description
1 polymer ?
#
loop_
_entity_poly.entity_id
_entity_poly.type
_entity_poly.pdbx_seq_one_letter_code
_entity_poly.pdbx_strand_id
1 'polypeptide(L)'
;ALLATLQAEQQAMGRTVEIEGQASRPCPGVASLLKRALNNLVDNAVLYGGRATVQVEETPSALMLRVLDEGPGLPDAELERVFEPFYRLEASRSRATGGSGLGLGIARNIARTHGGELVLRNRPEGGLEARLTLPRRSA
;
A
#
# COMPACT_ATOMS: atom_id res chain seq x y z
N ALA A 1 -12.33 -2.36 11.53
CA ALA A 1 -12.99 -1.19 11.15
C ALA A 1 -12.45 -0.58 9.86
N LEU A 2 -11.30 0.10 9.88
CA LEU A 2 -10.80 0.75 8.67
C LEU A 2 -10.50 -0.23 7.54
N LEU A 3 -9.84 -1.34 7.85
CA LEU A 3 -9.48 -2.35 6.84
C LEU A 3 -10.72 -3.05 6.31
N ALA A 4 -11.68 -3.35 7.18
CA ALA A 4 -12.92 -3.99 6.73
C ALA A 4 -13.71 -3.08 5.80
N THR A 5 -13.76 -1.78 6.10
CA THR A 5 -14.41 -0.80 5.24
C THR A 5 -13.71 -0.70 3.89
N LEU A 6 -12.38 -0.64 3.90
CA LEU A 6 -11.60 -0.58 2.68
C LEU A 6 -11.82 -1.83 1.83
N GLN A 7 -11.80 -3.01 2.45
CA GLN A 7 -12.02 -4.26 1.74
C GLN A 7 -13.39 -4.28 1.08
N ALA A 8 -14.43 -3.88 1.81
CA ALA A 8 -15.78 -3.87 1.28
C ALA A 8 -15.91 -2.91 0.09
N GLU A 9 -15.31 -1.73 0.19
CA GLU A 9 -15.35 -0.76 -0.90
C GLU A 9 -14.63 -1.26 -2.14
N GLN A 10 -13.47 -1.89 -1.98
CA GLN A 10 -12.71 -2.43 -3.11
C GLN A 10 -13.45 -3.59 -3.75
N GLN A 11 -14.04 -4.47 -2.95
CA GLN A 11 -14.80 -5.59 -3.48
C GLN A 11 -16.06 -5.13 -4.22
N ALA A 12 -16.67 -4.05 -3.77
CA ALA A 12 -17.81 -3.46 -4.46
C ALA A 12 -17.44 -2.95 -5.85
N MET A 13 -16.17 -2.64 -6.09
CA MET A 13 -15.68 -2.25 -7.41
C MET A 13 -15.19 -3.45 -8.24
N GLY A 14 -15.45 -4.68 -7.79
CA GLY A 14 -15.06 -5.88 -8.49
C GLY A 14 -13.61 -6.30 -8.30
N ARG A 15 -12.92 -5.72 -7.32
CA ARG A 15 -11.52 -6.04 -7.05
C ARG A 15 -11.39 -7.11 -6.00
N THR A 16 -10.33 -7.93 -6.11
CA THR A 16 -10.05 -8.97 -5.13
C THR A 16 -9.03 -8.45 -4.13
N VAL A 17 -9.46 -8.31 -2.88
CA VAL A 17 -8.60 -7.84 -1.79
C VAL A 17 -8.78 -8.77 -0.61
N GLU A 18 -7.69 -9.39 -0.17
CA GLU A 18 -7.67 -10.26 0.99
C GLU A 18 -6.93 -9.59 2.13
N ILE A 19 -7.38 -9.82 3.36
CA ILE A 19 -6.75 -9.26 4.55
C ILE A 19 -6.33 -10.42 5.44
N GLU A 20 -5.06 -10.45 5.82
CA GLU A 20 -4.49 -11.47 6.72
C GLU A 20 -4.01 -10.79 7.99
N GLY A 21 -4.44 -11.29 9.12
CA GLY A 21 -4.11 -10.71 10.42
C GLY A 21 -5.04 -9.57 10.79
N GLN A 22 -4.84 -9.04 11.97
CA GLN A 22 -5.61 -7.89 12.46
C GLN A 22 -4.85 -7.20 13.58
N ALA A 23 -5.14 -5.92 13.77
CA ALA A 23 -4.57 -5.16 14.86
C ALA A 23 -5.44 -5.32 16.10
N SER A 24 -4.81 -5.54 17.25
CA SER A 24 -5.52 -5.68 18.51
C SER A 24 -5.85 -4.34 19.16
N ARG A 25 -5.21 -3.26 18.70
CA ARG A 25 -5.42 -1.91 19.21
C ARG A 25 -5.60 -0.94 18.05
N PRO A 26 -6.37 0.14 18.24
CA PRO A 26 -6.48 1.18 17.21
C PRO A 26 -5.09 1.76 16.88
N CYS A 27 -4.88 2.08 15.62
CA CYS A 27 -3.67 2.75 15.19
C CYS A 27 -3.84 4.25 15.42
N PRO A 28 -2.90 4.92 16.12
CA PRO A 28 -2.98 6.37 16.24
C PRO A 28 -2.75 7.02 14.88
N GLY A 29 -3.53 8.05 14.60
CA GLY A 29 -3.40 8.78 13.36
C GLY A 29 -4.74 9.25 12.83
N VAL A 30 -4.70 9.90 11.68
CA VAL A 30 -5.90 10.40 11.01
C VAL A 30 -6.47 9.30 10.14
N ALA A 31 -7.60 8.74 10.54
CA ALA A 31 -8.20 7.58 9.87
C ALA A 31 -8.43 7.80 8.37
N SER A 32 -8.91 8.99 7.98
CA SER A 32 -9.16 9.27 6.57
C SER A 32 -7.87 9.31 5.74
N LEU A 33 -6.77 9.80 6.31
CA LEU A 33 -5.49 9.83 5.62
C LEU A 33 -4.90 8.44 5.52
N LEU A 34 -4.99 7.64 6.59
CA LEU A 34 -4.49 6.27 6.57
C LEU A 34 -5.26 5.43 5.57
N LYS A 35 -6.58 5.61 5.50
CA LYS A 35 -7.41 4.92 4.52
C LYS A 35 -6.99 5.31 3.10
N ARG A 36 -6.72 6.60 2.87
CA ARG A 36 -6.27 7.07 1.56
C ARG A 36 -4.95 6.44 1.15
N ALA A 37 -4.00 6.37 2.10
CA ALA A 37 -2.71 5.73 1.82
C ALA A 37 -2.89 4.27 1.44
N LEU A 38 -3.69 3.53 2.22
CA LEU A 38 -3.93 2.12 1.96
C LEU A 38 -4.68 1.90 0.65
N ASN A 39 -5.67 2.73 0.34
CA ASN A 39 -6.37 2.63 -0.94
C ASN A 39 -5.41 2.83 -2.11
N ASN A 40 -4.50 3.81 -1.99
CA ASN A 40 -3.50 4.03 -3.04
C ASN A 40 -2.62 2.81 -3.25
N LEU A 41 -2.21 2.15 -2.16
CA LEU A 41 -1.39 0.94 -2.26
C LEU A 41 -2.18 -0.23 -2.84
N VAL A 42 -3.42 -0.40 -2.42
CA VAL A 42 -4.28 -1.47 -2.93
C VAL A 42 -4.60 -1.26 -4.40
N ASP A 43 -4.94 -0.03 -4.79
CA ASP A 43 -5.21 0.28 -6.18
C ASP A 43 -4.01 -0.07 -7.06
N ASN A 44 -2.82 0.26 -6.59
CA ASN A 44 -1.59 -0.02 -7.31
C ASN A 44 -1.36 -1.53 -7.44
N ALA A 45 -1.57 -2.28 -6.35
CA ALA A 45 -1.41 -3.73 -6.36
C ALA A 45 -2.39 -4.40 -7.31
N VAL A 46 -3.64 -3.96 -7.33
CA VAL A 46 -4.65 -4.50 -8.23
C VAL A 46 -4.33 -4.16 -9.68
N LEU A 47 -3.87 -2.93 -9.93
CA LEU A 47 -3.52 -2.50 -11.29
C LEU A 47 -2.41 -3.35 -11.89
N TYR A 48 -1.35 -3.64 -11.14
CA TYR A 48 -0.18 -4.34 -11.65
C TYR A 48 -0.22 -5.85 -11.42
N GLY A 49 -0.87 -6.30 -10.37
CA GLY A 49 -0.89 -7.72 -10.00
C GLY A 49 -2.25 -8.41 -10.07
N GLY A 50 -3.29 -7.68 -10.41
CA GLY A 50 -4.64 -8.23 -10.55
C GLY A 50 -5.40 -8.39 -9.24
N ARG A 51 -4.70 -8.50 -8.13
CA ARG A 51 -5.31 -8.65 -6.80
C ARG A 51 -4.35 -8.12 -5.75
N ALA A 52 -4.85 -7.88 -4.57
CA ALA A 52 -4.05 -7.41 -3.45
C ALA A 52 -4.30 -8.25 -2.21
N THR A 53 -3.25 -8.48 -1.44
CA THR A 53 -3.34 -9.08 -0.12
C THR A 53 -2.75 -8.09 0.88
N VAL A 54 -3.49 -7.77 1.92
CA VAL A 54 -3.01 -6.88 2.98
C VAL A 54 -2.70 -7.72 4.20
N GLN A 55 -1.42 -7.75 4.60
CA GLN A 55 -1.00 -8.45 5.81
C GLN A 55 -0.82 -7.44 6.94
N VAL A 56 -1.41 -7.74 8.09
CA VAL A 56 -1.34 -6.89 9.26
C VAL A 56 -0.46 -7.56 10.30
N GLU A 57 0.57 -6.84 10.73
CA GLU A 57 1.50 -7.33 11.74
C GLU A 57 1.71 -6.23 12.76
N GLU A 58 1.63 -6.55 14.04
CA GLU A 58 1.87 -5.54 15.04
C GLU A 58 2.94 -5.96 16.03
N THR A 59 3.70 -4.96 16.49
CA THR A 59 4.66 -5.09 17.56
C THR A 59 4.27 -4.10 18.65
N PRO A 60 4.88 -4.15 19.85
CA PRO A 60 4.59 -3.16 20.88
C PRO A 60 4.83 -1.72 20.43
N SER A 61 5.75 -1.50 19.50
CA SER A 61 6.16 -0.16 19.08
C SER A 61 5.70 0.24 17.69
N ALA A 62 5.10 -0.68 16.91
CA ALA A 62 4.73 -0.36 15.53
C ALA A 62 3.58 -1.22 15.03
N LEU A 63 2.88 -0.68 14.05
CA LEU A 63 1.93 -1.41 13.24
C LEU A 63 2.50 -1.47 11.83
N MET A 64 2.57 -2.67 11.26
CA MET A 64 3.09 -2.87 9.91
C MET A 64 2.00 -3.42 9.01
N LEU A 65 1.80 -2.76 7.89
CA LEU A 65 0.83 -3.20 6.88
C LEU A 65 1.61 -3.46 5.60
N ARG A 66 1.49 -4.70 5.09
CA ARG A 66 2.13 -5.08 3.83
C ARG A 66 1.04 -5.28 2.79
N VAL A 67 1.14 -4.55 1.70
CA VAL A 67 0.24 -4.75 0.57
C VAL A 67 1.02 -5.52 -0.49
N LEU A 68 0.59 -6.75 -0.76
CA LEU A 68 1.28 -7.67 -1.62
C LEU A 68 0.52 -7.84 -2.94
N ASP A 69 1.26 -7.90 -4.05
CA ASP A 69 0.67 -8.27 -5.32
C ASP A 69 1.44 -9.45 -5.93
N GLU A 70 0.89 -10.02 -6.98
CA GLU A 70 1.49 -11.17 -7.67
C GLU A 70 1.89 -10.78 -9.10
N GLY A 71 2.12 -9.49 -9.32
CA GLY A 71 2.53 -8.99 -10.62
C GLY A 71 4.02 -9.20 -10.88
N PRO A 72 4.56 -8.50 -11.87
CA PRO A 72 5.97 -8.68 -12.28
C PRO A 72 6.97 -8.03 -11.33
N GLY A 73 6.53 -7.26 -10.34
CA GLY A 73 7.45 -6.48 -9.53
C GLY A 73 8.00 -5.28 -10.29
N LEU A 74 9.09 -4.72 -9.79
CA LEU A 74 9.75 -3.56 -10.40
C LEU A 74 11.24 -3.81 -10.53
N PRO A 75 11.90 -3.22 -11.54
CA PRO A 75 13.36 -3.19 -11.52
C PRO A 75 13.85 -2.50 -10.25
N ASP A 76 14.94 -3.00 -9.67
CA ASP A 76 15.45 -2.45 -8.41
C ASP A 76 15.69 -0.93 -8.48
N ALA A 77 16.16 -0.44 -9.62
CA ALA A 77 16.41 0.98 -9.81
C ALA A 77 15.13 1.83 -9.76
N GLU A 78 13.97 1.20 -9.92
CA GLU A 78 12.70 1.91 -9.95
C GLU A 78 11.99 1.93 -8.61
N LEU A 79 12.45 1.15 -7.62
CA LEU A 79 11.75 1.02 -6.34
C LEU A 79 11.60 2.34 -5.58
N GLU A 80 12.56 3.27 -5.73
CA GLU A 80 12.43 4.61 -5.16
C GLU A 80 11.84 5.62 -6.13
N ARG A 81 12.13 5.47 -7.40
CA ARG A 81 11.72 6.45 -8.41
C ARG A 81 10.20 6.51 -8.60
N VAL A 82 9.51 5.40 -8.36
CA VAL A 82 8.05 5.37 -8.52
C VAL A 82 7.33 6.25 -7.48
N PHE A 83 8.02 6.72 -6.45
CA PHE A 83 7.45 7.68 -5.50
C PHE A 83 7.47 9.12 -6.02
N GLU A 84 8.24 9.40 -7.06
CA GLU A 84 8.32 10.74 -7.62
C GLU A 84 7.00 11.13 -8.26
N PRO A 85 6.54 12.39 -8.09
CA PRO A 85 5.28 12.83 -8.69
C PRO A 85 5.28 12.63 -10.20
N PHE A 86 4.18 12.08 -10.70
CA PHE A 86 3.98 11.83 -12.13
C PHE A 86 4.93 10.83 -12.77
N TYR A 87 5.86 10.24 -11.98
CA TYR A 87 6.72 9.21 -12.52
C TYR A 87 5.91 7.93 -12.76
N ARG A 88 6.06 7.35 -13.93
CA ARG A 88 5.39 6.11 -14.30
C ARG A 88 6.36 5.24 -15.08
N LEU A 89 6.24 3.91 -14.88
CA LEU A 89 6.99 2.97 -15.69
C LEU A 89 6.55 3.10 -17.15
N GLU A 90 7.48 2.91 -18.07
CA GLU A 90 7.19 3.00 -19.49
C GLU A 90 6.04 2.09 -19.90
N ALA A 91 6.01 0.87 -19.37
CA ALA A 91 4.97 -0.09 -19.68
C ALA A 91 3.57 0.38 -19.25
N SER A 92 3.48 1.22 -18.20
CA SER A 92 2.20 1.72 -17.71
C SER A 92 1.77 3.03 -18.37
N ARG A 93 2.67 3.71 -19.07
CA ARG A 93 2.35 5.00 -19.72
C ARG A 93 1.33 4.87 -20.84
N SER A 94 1.27 3.71 -21.47
CA SER A 94 0.34 3.48 -22.56
C SER A 94 -1.04 3.09 -22.07
N ARG A 95 -1.24 2.91 -20.78
CA ARG A 95 -2.52 2.49 -20.22
C ARG A 95 -3.33 3.72 -19.80
N ALA A 96 -4.50 3.86 -20.41
CA ALA A 96 -5.39 4.95 -20.08
C ALA A 96 -5.93 4.87 -18.65
N THR A 97 -5.95 3.67 -18.06
CA THR A 97 -6.46 3.45 -16.72
C THR A 97 -5.40 3.57 -15.63
N GLY A 98 -4.16 3.80 -16.01
CA GLY A 98 -3.10 4.00 -15.02
C GLY A 98 -3.41 5.23 -14.18
N GLY A 99 -3.03 5.21 -12.91
CA GLY A 99 -3.22 6.36 -12.03
C GLY A 99 -2.44 7.58 -12.50
N SER A 100 -2.61 8.68 -11.80
CA SER A 100 -1.95 9.95 -12.13
C SER A 100 -0.43 9.93 -11.92
N GLY A 101 0.11 8.87 -11.30
CA GLY A 101 1.51 8.84 -10.91
C GLY A 101 1.76 9.51 -9.57
N LEU A 102 0.70 9.87 -8.85
CA LEU A 102 0.81 10.54 -7.55
C LEU A 102 0.54 9.63 -6.37
N GLY A 103 -0.14 8.49 -6.59
CA GLY A 103 -0.65 7.66 -5.50
C GLY A 103 0.39 7.17 -4.52
N LEU A 104 1.53 6.66 -5.02
CA LEU A 104 2.59 6.14 -4.14
C LEU A 104 3.26 7.26 -3.35
N GLY A 105 3.52 8.41 -3.98
CA GLY A 105 4.11 9.54 -3.30
C GLY A 105 3.20 10.09 -2.21
N ILE A 106 1.90 10.15 -2.47
CA ILE A 106 0.91 10.57 -1.48
C ILE A 106 0.89 9.60 -0.31
N ALA A 107 0.89 8.29 -0.58
CA ALA A 107 0.89 7.29 0.47
C ALA A 107 2.13 7.42 1.35
N ARG A 108 3.31 7.63 0.75
CA ARG A 108 4.55 7.79 1.51
C ARG A 108 4.52 9.06 2.36
N ASN A 109 4.02 10.15 1.82
CA ASN A 109 3.89 11.39 2.58
C ASN A 109 2.98 11.23 3.78
N ILE A 110 1.88 10.51 3.61
CA ILE A 110 0.97 10.22 4.72
C ILE A 110 1.69 9.39 5.79
N ALA A 111 2.44 8.36 5.38
CA ALA A 111 3.21 7.55 6.33
C ALA A 111 4.19 8.42 7.11
N ARG A 112 4.94 9.28 6.43
CA ARG A 112 5.93 10.15 7.05
C ARG A 112 5.31 11.19 7.97
N THR A 113 4.14 11.70 7.62
CA THR A 113 3.39 12.62 8.47
C THR A 113 3.03 11.96 9.81
N HIS A 114 2.81 10.65 9.79
CA HIS A 114 2.51 9.88 11.00
C HIS A 114 3.77 9.34 11.69
N GLY A 115 4.95 9.78 11.27
CA GLY A 115 6.20 9.33 11.84
C GLY A 115 6.69 7.98 11.35
N GLY A 116 6.04 7.43 10.35
CA GLY A 116 6.37 6.13 9.79
C GLY A 116 7.08 6.20 8.46
N GLU A 117 7.02 5.12 7.71
CA GLU A 117 7.68 5.04 6.40
C GLU A 117 6.94 4.08 5.49
N LEU A 118 7.12 4.26 4.19
CA LEU A 118 6.63 3.36 3.17
C LEU A 118 7.80 2.94 2.30
N VAL A 119 8.00 1.62 2.17
CA VAL A 119 9.10 1.04 1.41
C VAL A 119 8.54 0.01 0.44
N LEU A 120 9.07 0.00 -0.77
CA LEU A 120 8.71 -1.00 -1.78
C LEU A 120 9.83 -2.03 -1.90
N ARG A 121 9.46 -3.29 -2.03
CA ARG A 121 10.40 -4.40 -2.21
C ARG A 121 9.84 -5.41 -3.20
N ASN A 122 10.72 -5.99 -4.00
CA ASN A 122 10.33 -7.13 -4.80
C ASN A 122 10.23 -8.36 -3.89
N ARG A 123 9.19 -9.16 -4.10
CA ARG A 123 8.98 -10.38 -3.32
C ARG A 123 9.84 -11.50 -3.88
N PRO A 124 10.45 -12.35 -3.02
CA PRO A 124 11.25 -13.48 -3.50
C PRO A 124 10.46 -14.42 -4.39
N GLU A 125 9.17 -14.62 -4.12
CA GLU A 125 8.31 -15.50 -4.90
C GLU A 125 7.67 -14.83 -6.11
N GLY A 126 8.00 -13.56 -6.36
CA GLY A 126 7.42 -12.78 -7.45
C GLY A 126 6.39 -11.78 -6.93
N GLY A 127 6.28 -10.66 -7.62
CA GLY A 127 5.39 -9.58 -7.24
C GLY A 127 6.08 -8.52 -6.39
N LEU A 128 5.28 -7.58 -5.89
CA LEU A 128 5.77 -6.42 -5.15
C LEU A 128 5.16 -6.38 -3.76
N GLU A 129 5.95 -5.96 -2.78
CA GLU A 129 5.49 -5.70 -1.43
C GLU A 129 5.62 -4.21 -1.15
N ALA A 130 4.51 -3.57 -0.79
CA ALA A 130 4.52 -2.20 -0.28
C ALA A 130 4.35 -2.28 1.24
N ARG A 131 5.39 -1.93 1.97
CA ARG A 131 5.42 -2.04 3.42
C ARG A 131 5.22 -0.67 4.06
N LEU A 132 4.09 -0.52 4.73
CA LEU A 132 3.73 0.69 5.46
C LEU A 132 3.96 0.42 6.94
N THR A 133 4.87 1.17 7.57
CA THR A 133 5.17 1.03 8.98
C THR A 133 4.72 2.29 9.71
N LEU A 134 3.91 2.12 10.74
CA LEU A 134 3.39 3.23 11.54
C LEU A 134 3.82 3.01 12.99
N PRO A 135 4.53 3.98 13.59
CA PRO A 135 4.95 3.83 14.98
C PRO A 135 3.75 3.95 15.91
N ARG A 136 3.82 3.23 17.01
CA ARG A 136 2.80 3.26 18.08
C ARG A 136 3.49 3.51 19.39
N ARG A 137 2.81 4.24 20.26
CA ARG A 137 3.30 4.38 21.62
C ARG A 137 2.89 3.14 22.39
N SER A 138 3.85 2.54 23.10
CA SER A 138 3.50 1.53 24.06
C SER A 138 2.79 2.23 25.21
N ALA A 139 1.56 1.86 25.44
CA ALA A 139 0.75 2.50 26.46
C ALA A 139 1.22 2.08 27.84
#